data_906bd3a389fd21bc1a327f5446e3e287
#
_entry.id   906bd3a389fd21bc1a327f5446e3e287
#
_cell.length_a   1.000
_cell.length_b   1.000
_cell.length_c   1.000
_cell.angle_alpha   90.00
_cell.angle_beta   90.00
_cell.angle_gamma   90.00
#
_symmetry.space_group_name_H-M   'P 1'
#
loop_
_entity.id
_entity.type
_entity.pdbx_description
1 polymer ?
#
loop_
_entity_poly.entity_id
_entity_poly.type
_entity_poly.pdbx_seq_one_letter_code
_entity_poly.pdbx_strand_id
1 'polypeptide(L)'
;VDGTTLRIPLPELNEQRRKELVKIAHQYAEQAKVAARHVRRDGMEHAKKAEKDGDISQDESRVQHDKVQKLTDETIAAIDSLLAEKEAEIMQV
;
A
#
# COMPACT_ATOMS: atom_id res chain seq x y z
N VAL A 1 -18.41 29.25 -22.20
CA VAL A 1 -18.09 29.11 -22.27
C VAL A 1 -17.97 28.67 -22.26
N ASP A 2 -18.31 28.82 -22.52
CA ASP A 2 -17.91 28.57 -22.57
C ASP A 2 -17.38 28.07 -22.20
N GLY A 3 -17.86 27.81 -22.28
CA GLY A 3 -17.25 27.29 -21.83
C GLY A 3 -16.20 27.54 -21.60
N THR A 4 -15.83 27.95 -21.67
CA THR A 4 -14.77 28.31 -21.64
C THR A 4 -14.12 28.64 -20.66
N THR A 5 -14.33 28.96 -20.20
CA THR A 5 -13.84 29.55 -19.42
C THR A 5 -13.57 28.95 -18.32
N LEU A 6 -14.15 28.53 -18.01
CA LEU A 6 -14.13 27.99 -16.96
C LEU A 6 -13.07 27.22 -16.66
N ARG A 7 -12.49 26.86 -17.29
CA ARG A 7 -11.56 26.08 -17.10
C ARG A 7 -10.60 26.46 -16.18
N ILE A 8 -10.57 27.37 -15.76
CA ILE A 8 -9.74 27.90 -14.96
C ILE A 8 -9.45 27.07 -13.85
N PRO A 9 -10.17 26.60 -13.21
CA PRO A 9 -10.03 25.93 -12.04
C PRO A 9 -9.00 24.93 -12.06
N LEU A 10 -8.91 24.25 -13.04
CA LEU A 10 -8.08 23.28 -13.10
C LEU A 10 -6.79 23.62 -12.78
N PRO A 11 -6.45 24.54 -13.21
CA PRO A 11 -5.16 24.92 -13.08
C PRO A 11 -4.97 25.14 -11.68
N GLU A 12 -5.90 25.27 -11.04
CA GLU A 12 -5.82 25.55 -9.74
C GLU A 12 -5.05 24.56 -8.99
N LEU A 13 -4.68 23.51 -9.54
CA LEU A 13 -3.78 22.66 -8.88
C LEU A 13 -2.43 23.30 -8.99
N ASN A 14 -2.19 24.29 -8.17
CA ASN A 14 -0.92 24.97 -8.15
C ASN A 14 0.08 24.08 -7.40
N GLU A 15 1.30 24.50 -7.31
CA GLU A 15 2.34 23.70 -6.71
C GLU A 15 2.08 23.40 -5.24
N GLN A 16 1.52 24.35 -4.52
CA GLN A 16 1.20 24.16 -3.12
C GLN A 16 0.17 23.04 -2.95
N ARG A 17 -0.88 23.06 -3.76
CA ARG A 17 -1.92 22.04 -3.68
C ARG A 17 -1.39 20.69 -4.11
N ARG A 18 -0.51 20.64 -5.09
CA ARG A 18 0.11 19.40 -5.53
C ARG A 18 0.93 18.78 -4.42
N LYS A 19 1.69 19.58 -3.70
CA LYS A 19 2.49 19.09 -2.57
C LYS A 19 1.60 18.53 -1.46
N GLU A 20 0.45 19.17 -1.22
CA GLU A 20 -0.49 18.68 -0.23
C GLU A 20 -1.06 17.33 -0.63
N LEU A 21 -1.39 17.16 -1.90
CA LEU A 21 -1.93 15.91 -2.40
C LEU A 21 -0.90 14.79 -2.34
N VAL A 22 0.36 15.10 -2.64
CA VAL A 22 1.43 14.12 -2.54
C VAL A 22 1.57 13.67 -1.09
N LYS A 23 1.48 14.61 -0.15
CA LYS A 23 1.57 14.28 1.27
C LYS A 23 0.44 13.34 1.69
N ILE A 24 -0.78 13.62 1.22
CA ILE A 24 -1.93 12.78 1.51
C ILE A 24 -1.74 11.38 0.91
N ALA A 25 -1.22 11.31 -0.31
CA ALA A 25 -0.96 10.03 -0.94
C ALA A 25 0.04 9.20 -0.14
N HIS A 26 1.09 9.85 0.39
CA HIS A 26 2.08 9.18 1.24
C HIS A 26 1.44 8.66 2.53
N GLN A 27 0.51 9.42 3.10
CA GLN A 27 -0.18 9.00 4.32
C GLN A 27 -1.03 7.77 4.06
N TYR A 28 -1.76 7.73 2.95
CA TYR A 28 -2.56 6.58 2.59
C TYR A 28 -1.68 5.35 2.31
N ALA A 29 -0.55 5.55 1.63
CA ALA A 29 0.37 4.46 1.34
C ALA A 29 0.93 3.88 2.64
N GLU A 30 1.28 4.74 3.60
CA GLU A 30 1.79 4.28 4.88
C GLU A 30 0.75 3.48 5.65
N GLN A 31 -0.51 3.95 5.64
CA GLN A 31 -1.60 3.23 6.28
C GLN A 31 -1.79 1.85 5.64
N ALA A 32 -1.70 1.77 4.31
CA ALA A 32 -1.84 0.51 3.61
C ALA A 32 -0.72 -0.45 3.96
N LYS A 33 0.52 0.06 4.07
CA LYS A 33 1.65 -0.79 4.43
C LYS A 33 1.54 -1.29 5.86
N VAL A 34 1.04 -0.46 6.76
CA VAL A 34 0.82 -0.87 8.15
C VAL A 34 -0.23 -1.98 8.18
N ALA A 35 -1.32 -1.84 7.42
CA ALA A 35 -2.36 -2.85 7.35
C ALA A 35 -1.78 -4.17 6.82
N ALA A 36 -0.93 -4.11 5.80
CA ALA A 36 -0.30 -5.30 5.24
C ALA A 36 0.58 -6.00 6.28
N ARG A 37 1.30 -5.23 7.09
CA ARG A 37 2.14 -5.81 8.14
C ARG A 37 1.31 -6.45 9.26
N HIS A 38 0.14 -5.88 9.56
CA HIS A 38 -0.77 -6.46 10.55
C HIS A 38 -1.30 -7.80 10.04
N VAL A 39 -1.70 -7.87 8.78
CA VAL A 39 -2.17 -9.12 8.20
C VAL A 39 -1.05 -10.16 8.21
N ARG A 40 0.19 -9.75 7.92
CA ARG A 40 1.34 -10.64 7.98
C ARG A 40 1.50 -11.21 9.38
N ARG A 41 1.44 -10.35 10.38
CA ARG A 41 1.60 -10.79 11.78
C ARG A 41 0.53 -11.81 12.16
N ASP A 42 -0.73 -11.52 11.78
CA ASP A 42 -1.83 -12.42 12.10
C ASP A 42 -1.65 -13.76 11.38
N GLY A 43 -1.20 -13.74 10.13
CA GLY A 43 -0.94 -14.98 9.40
C GLY A 43 0.18 -15.80 10.01
N MET A 44 1.25 -15.14 10.46
CA MET A 44 2.37 -15.81 11.10
C MET A 44 1.94 -16.44 12.42
N GLU A 45 1.15 -15.72 13.20
CA GLU A 45 0.66 -16.23 14.48
C GLU A 45 -0.29 -17.40 14.28
N HIS A 46 -1.12 -17.33 13.26
CA HIS A 46 -2.07 -18.39 12.94
C HIS A 46 -1.31 -19.67 12.57
N ALA A 47 -0.28 -19.55 11.74
CA ALA A 47 0.51 -20.71 11.34
C ALA A 47 1.25 -21.31 12.54
N LYS A 48 1.78 -20.45 13.41
CA LYS A 48 2.51 -20.89 14.58
C LYS A 48 1.58 -21.63 15.56
N LYS A 49 0.35 -21.13 15.70
CA LYS A 49 -0.63 -21.77 16.57
C LYS A 49 -1.05 -23.12 16.01
N ALA A 50 -1.28 -23.21 14.70
CA ALA A 50 -1.66 -24.46 14.07
C ALA A 50 -0.56 -25.51 14.24
N GLU A 51 0.69 -25.10 14.15
CA GLU A 51 1.81 -26.00 14.36
C GLU A 51 1.83 -26.48 15.82
N LYS A 52 1.65 -25.56 16.77
CA LYS A 52 1.67 -25.89 18.19
C LYS A 52 0.53 -26.84 18.53
N ASP A 53 -0.63 -26.66 17.91
CA ASP A 53 -1.80 -27.49 18.17
C ASP A 53 -1.73 -28.83 17.43
N GLY A 54 -0.72 -29.02 16.61
CA GLY A 54 -0.55 -30.28 15.90
C GLY A 54 -1.36 -30.39 14.62
N ASP A 55 -2.00 -29.30 14.19
CA ASP A 55 -2.82 -29.31 12.98
C ASP A 55 -1.96 -29.33 11.72
N ILE A 56 -0.78 -28.77 11.78
CA ILE A 56 0.17 -28.82 10.67
C ILE A 56 1.56 -29.14 11.22
N SER A 57 2.42 -29.66 10.34
CA SER A 57 3.77 -29.99 10.71
C SER A 57 4.66 -28.74 10.77
N GLN A 58 5.83 -28.89 11.33
CA GLN A 58 6.81 -27.83 11.38
C GLN A 58 7.20 -27.38 9.97
N ASP A 59 7.34 -28.33 9.06
CA ASP A 59 7.69 -28.00 7.66
C ASP A 59 6.55 -27.26 6.97
N GLU A 60 5.31 -27.65 7.22
CA GLU A 60 4.15 -26.98 6.66
C GLU A 60 4.04 -25.56 7.21
N SER A 61 4.32 -25.37 8.48
CA SER A 61 4.30 -24.06 9.11
C SER A 61 5.34 -23.15 8.46
N ARG A 62 6.53 -23.69 8.20
CA ARG A 62 7.58 -22.90 7.56
C ARG A 62 7.20 -22.50 6.15
N VAL A 63 6.56 -23.40 5.39
CA VAL A 63 6.11 -23.09 4.05
C VAL A 63 5.06 -21.99 4.09
N GLN A 64 4.12 -22.04 5.03
CA GLN A 64 3.12 -20.99 5.18
C GLN A 64 3.75 -19.67 5.56
N HIS A 65 4.73 -19.70 6.46
CA HIS A 65 5.45 -18.52 6.90
C HIS A 65 6.12 -17.85 5.68
N ASP A 66 6.78 -18.63 4.84
CA ASP A 66 7.48 -18.11 3.68
C ASP A 66 6.49 -17.51 2.65
N LYS A 67 5.32 -18.14 2.48
CA LYS A 67 4.31 -17.63 1.57
C LYS A 67 3.74 -16.31 2.06
N VAL A 68 3.47 -16.20 3.36
CA VAL A 68 2.95 -14.98 3.95
C VAL A 68 3.96 -13.85 3.82
N GLN A 69 5.23 -14.16 4.06
CA GLN A 69 6.30 -13.17 3.94
C GLN A 69 6.43 -12.68 2.49
N LYS A 70 6.38 -13.61 1.54
CA LYS A 70 6.50 -13.27 0.13
C LYS A 70 5.33 -12.40 -0.32
N LEU A 71 4.11 -12.76 0.06
CA LEU A 71 2.93 -11.99 -0.29
C LEU A 71 2.99 -10.58 0.31
N THR A 72 3.47 -10.47 1.54
CA THR A 72 3.61 -9.18 2.20
C THR A 72 4.63 -8.31 1.47
N ASP A 73 5.77 -8.89 1.12
CA ASP A 73 6.82 -8.16 0.41
C ASP A 73 6.31 -7.67 -0.95
N GLU A 74 5.57 -8.52 -1.67
CA GLU A 74 5.00 -8.16 -2.96
C GLU A 74 3.95 -7.06 -2.82
N THR A 75 3.15 -7.14 -1.77
CA THR A 75 2.10 -6.14 -1.52
C THR A 75 2.72 -4.79 -1.19
N ILE A 76 3.74 -4.76 -0.34
CA ILE A 76 4.41 -3.52 0.02
C ILE A 76 5.10 -2.92 -1.21
N ALA A 77 5.73 -3.75 -2.03
CA ALA A 77 6.37 -3.27 -3.25
C ALA A 77 5.34 -2.69 -4.21
N ALA A 78 4.15 -3.31 -4.30
CA ALA A 78 3.08 -2.82 -5.15
C ALA A 78 2.55 -1.47 -4.66
N ILE A 79 2.44 -1.31 -3.32
CA ILE A 79 1.99 -0.05 -2.73
C ILE A 79 3.00 1.06 -3.04
N ASP A 80 4.29 0.78 -2.89
CA ASP A 80 5.33 1.78 -3.16
C ASP A 80 5.37 2.15 -4.65
N SER A 81 5.18 1.17 -5.53
CA SER A 81 5.15 1.41 -6.96
C SER A 81 3.95 2.27 -7.35
N LEU A 82 2.78 1.97 -6.77
CA LEU A 82 1.57 2.74 -7.04
C LEU A 82 1.71 4.16 -6.51
N LEU A 83 2.33 4.32 -5.33
CA LEU A 83 2.57 5.62 -4.76
C LEU A 83 3.44 6.48 -5.68
N ALA A 84 4.54 5.91 -6.18
CA ALA A 84 5.44 6.64 -7.07
C ALA A 84 4.71 7.06 -8.35
N GLU A 85 3.85 6.18 -8.87
CA GLU A 85 3.08 6.45 -10.06
C GLU A 85 2.08 7.58 -9.83
N LYS A 86 1.38 7.55 -8.70
CA LYS A 86 0.41 8.59 -8.36
C LYS A 86 1.10 9.92 -8.06
N GLU A 87 2.25 9.86 -7.43
CA GLU A 87 3.00 11.06 -7.14
C GLU A 87 3.42 11.75 -8.43
N ALA A 88 3.88 10.97 -9.42
CA ALA A 88 4.25 11.51 -10.72
C ALA A 88 3.04 12.13 -11.42
N GLU A 89 1.87 11.49 -11.34
CA GLU A 89 0.65 12.02 -11.92
C GLU A 89 0.23 13.33 -11.27
N ILE A 90 0.32 13.42 -9.95
CA ILE A 90 -0.06 14.62 -9.21
C ILE A 90 0.85 15.78 -9.57
N MET A 91 2.13 15.51 -9.74
CA MET A 91 3.09 16.55 -10.03
C MET A 91 3.18 16.91 -11.53
N GLN A 92 2.48 16.17 -12.35
CA GLN A 92 2.51 16.41 -13.78
C GLN A 92 1.82 17.74 -14.10
N VAL A 93 2.45 18.55 -14.91
CA VAL A 93 1.94 19.89 -15.26
C VAL A 93 1.14 19.84 -16.55
#